data_bde7cacda720c49d005ba957879a7173
#
_entry.id   bde7cacda720c49d005ba957879a7173
#
_cell.length_a   1.000
_cell.length_b   1.000
_cell.length_c   1.000
_cell.angle_alpha   90.00
_cell.angle_beta   90.00
_cell.angle_gamma   90.00
#
_symmetry.space_group_name_H-M   'P 1'
#
loop_
_entity.id
_entity.type
_entity.pdbx_description
1 polymer ?
#
loop_
_entity_poly.entity_id
_entity_poly.type
_entity_poly.pdbx_seq_one_letter_code
_entity_poly.pdbx_strand_id
1 'polypeptide(L)'
;MSSKLSRALQASLLGLALAAAFTPTRAGEPIWDGNKVQMRSQQLAPGVYAHLPADAAELNAKGGAAATSGGLIVGTRGALLIETMLNRRLHDQVRALAQAQAGGLPLLYAVNTSSHGDHSFGNMFLPRETRLVQHEQTARFIAGHLEQDKAFMLQHFGKGRGIEPIRARAPDILVPAGGKLVLDLGGRQVEVYDFGFAQTGGDLFVWDPQSRTLWAGNPVIAAKPALPWLLDGKLLQTLATLQKVYDFLPADATIVPGHGVPMPREGLRWHLDYLKAVQSGVKDAVARGLNLEQTVAELKMPEFRGYLLFDWVHPGLNVPAAYKDLAAKP
;
A
#
# COMPACT_ATOMS: atom_id res chain seq x y z
N MET A 1 -3.96 28.07 36.15
CA MET A 1 -3.60 26.77 35.58
C MET A 1 -4.67 26.39 34.54
N SER A 2 -4.54 26.92 33.32
CA SER A 2 -5.47 26.57 32.23
C SER A 2 -4.87 27.19 30.95
N SER A 3 -4.12 26.44 30.16
CA SER A 3 -3.78 26.80 28.77
C SER A 3 -2.81 25.83 28.06
N LYS A 4 -2.83 24.52 28.35
CA LYS A 4 -1.97 23.54 27.65
C LYS A 4 -2.71 22.36 26.99
N LEU A 5 -4.04 22.37 26.94
CA LEU A 5 -4.82 21.25 26.38
C LEU A 5 -5.40 21.47 24.96
N SER A 6 -5.20 22.63 24.34
CA SER A 6 -5.87 22.93 23.05
C SER A 6 -5.00 22.85 21.80
N ARG A 7 -3.74 22.42 21.87
CA ARG A 7 -2.86 22.33 20.68
C ARG A 7 -2.69 20.93 20.09
N ALA A 8 -3.11 19.89 20.79
CA ALA A 8 -2.97 18.51 20.30
C ALA A 8 -4.14 18.03 19.41
N LEU A 9 -5.29 18.71 19.44
CA LEU A 9 -6.48 18.30 18.66
C LEU A 9 -6.56 18.91 17.24
N GLN A 10 -5.74 19.89 16.91
CA GLN A 10 -5.81 20.56 15.59
C GLN A 10 -4.96 19.94 14.48
N ALA A 11 -4.05 19.04 14.81
CA ALA A 11 -3.19 18.40 13.80
C ALA A 11 -3.84 17.22 13.06
N SER A 12 -4.90 16.62 13.62
CA SER A 12 -5.55 15.43 13.06
C SER A 12 -6.71 15.71 12.10
N LEU A 13 -7.16 16.96 12.01
CA LEU A 13 -8.34 17.34 11.21
C LEU A 13 -7.99 17.83 9.78
N LEU A 14 -6.74 18.09 9.46
CA LEU A 14 -6.35 18.60 8.15
C LEU A 14 -6.07 17.50 7.08
N GLY A 15 -5.87 16.25 7.48
CA GLY A 15 -5.71 15.13 6.53
C GLY A 15 -6.99 14.77 5.76
N LEU A 16 -8.16 15.09 6.31
CA LEU A 16 -9.45 14.75 5.70
C LEU A 16 -10.03 15.81 4.73
N ALA A 17 -9.54 17.05 4.76
CA ALA A 17 -10.12 18.14 3.97
C ALA A 17 -9.70 18.13 2.50
N LEU A 18 -8.62 17.45 2.11
CA LEU A 18 -8.19 17.36 0.70
C LEU A 18 -8.87 16.21 -0.08
N ALA A 19 -9.55 15.29 0.59
CA ALA A 19 -10.32 14.24 -0.08
C ALA A 19 -11.65 14.73 -0.70
N ALA A 20 -12.05 15.97 -0.45
CA ALA A 20 -13.36 16.51 -0.85
C ALA A 20 -13.43 17.06 -2.28
N ALA A 21 -12.35 17.05 -3.07
CA ALA A 21 -12.35 17.62 -4.43
C ALA A 21 -12.37 16.56 -5.55
N PHE A 22 -12.57 15.29 -5.24
CA PHE A 22 -12.73 14.26 -6.25
C PHE A 22 -14.21 14.04 -6.54
N THR A 23 -14.77 14.77 -7.50
CA THR A 23 -15.98 14.35 -8.20
C THR A 23 -15.54 13.34 -9.26
N PRO A 24 -15.82 12.04 -9.09
CA PRO A 24 -15.68 11.12 -10.22
C PRO A 24 -16.59 11.60 -11.32
N THR A 25 -16.09 11.71 -12.54
CA THR A 25 -16.85 12.17 -13.73
C THR A 25 -18.01 11.25 -14.11
N ARG A 26 -18.26 10.21 -13.30
CA ARG A 26 -19.48 9.40 -13.26
C ARG A 26 -19.77 9.03 -11.80
N ALA A 27 -20.79 9.67 -11.23
CA ALA A 27 -21.30 9.28 -9.92
C ALA A 27 -21.75 7.82 -9.98
N GLY A 28 -21.07 6.92 -9.24
CA GLY A 28 -21.57 5.59 -8.95
C GLY A 28 -20.72 4.38 -9.28
N GLU A 29 -19.62 4.48 -10.06
CA GLU A 29 -18.77 3.30 -10.29
C GLU A 29 -17.59 3.26 -9.31
N PRO A 30 -17.34 2.14 -8.62
CA PRO A 30 -16.20 1.96 -7.73
C PRO A 30 -14.89 1.97 -8.54
N ILE A 31 -13.77 2.32 -7.90
CA ILE A 31 -12.42 2.21 -8.50
C ILE A 31 -12.22 0.79 -9.06
N TRP A 32 -12.63 -0.24 -8.29
CA TRP A 32 -12.84 -1.61 -8.74
C TRP A 32 -13.94 -2.27 -7.89
N ASP A 33 -14.63 -3.25 -8.45
CA ASP A 33 -15.77 -3.91 -7.78
C ASP A 33 -15.35 -5.20 -7.09
N GLY A 34 -15.26 -5.18 -5.75
CA GLY A 34 -14.91 -6.34 -4.94
C GLY A 34 -15.81 -7.57 -5.15
N ASN A 35 -17.01 -7.40 -5.72
CA ASN A 35 -17.90 -8.52 -6.06
C ASN A 35 -17.55 -9.15 -7.42
N LYS A 36 -16.81 -8.47 -8.28
CA LYS A 36 -16.42 -8.95 -9.62
C LYS A 36 -14.99 -9.44 -9.71
N VAL A 37 -14.08 -8.89 -8.90
CA VAL A 37 -12.67 -9.26 -8.92
C VAL A 37 -12.50 -10.76 -8.73
N GLN A 38 -11.74 -11.40 -9.61
CA GLN A 38 -11.28 -12.78 -9.50
C GLN A 38 -9.81 -12.78 -9.17
N MET A 39 -9.42 -13.50 -8.12
CA MET A 39 -8.02 -13.66 -7.74
C MET A 39 -7.43 -14.89 -8.44
N ARG A 40 -6.19 -14.75 -8.91
CA ARG A 40 -5.38 -15.84 -9.43
C ARG A 40 -4.04 -15.90 -8.72
N SER A 41 -3.35 -17.01 -8.85
CA SER A 41 -1.98 -17.15 -8.39
C SER A 41 -0.99 -17.17 -9.53
N GLN A 42 0.17 -16.57 -9.29
CA GLN A 42 1.35 -16.66 -10.15
C GLN A 42 2.51 -17.18 -9.32
N GLN A 43 3.08 -18.32 -9.69
CA GLN A 43 4.29 -18.81 -9.05
C GLN A 43 5.49 -17.97 -9.47
N LEU A 44 6.24 -17.46 -8.49
CA LEU A 44 7.45 -16.65 -8.70
C LEU A 44 8.72 -17.48 -8.50
N ALA A 45 8.67 -18.45 -7.58
CA ALA A 45 9.71 -19.39 -7.28
C ALA A 45 9.10 -20.65 -6.60
N PRO A 46 9.84 -21.74 -6.41
CA PRO A 46 9.35 -22.89 -5.65
C PRO A 46 8.84 -22.48 -4.25
N GLY A 47 7.53 -22.70 -4.00
CA GLY A 47 6.87 -22.32 -2.75
C GLY A 47 6.61 -20.83 -2.55
N VAL A 48 6.75 -20.01 -3.61
CA VAL A 48 6.54 -18.54 -3.57
C VAL A 48 5.54 -18.13 -4.64
N TYR A 49 4.46 -17.48 -4.23
CA TYR A 49 3.34 -17.16 -5.10
C TYR A 49 2.88 -15.72 -4.88
N ALA A 50 2.67 -14.98 -5.97
CA ALA A 50 1.90 -13.75 -5.94
C ALA A 50 0.40 -14.08 -6.12
N HIS A 51 -0.46 -13.51 -5.29
CA HIS A 51 -1.91 -13.54 -5.46
C HIS A 51 -2.36 -12.24 -6.10
N LEU A 52 -2.93 -12.31 -7.28
CA LEU A 52 -3.19 -11.15 -8.14
C LEU A 52 -4.64 -11.16 -8.62
N PRO A 53 -5.25 -9.97 -8.85
CA PRO A 53 -6.44 -9.89 -9.69
C PRO A 53 -6.17 -10.50 -11.07
N ALA A 54 -7.13 -11.25 -11.60
CA ALA A 54 -6.96 -11.95 -12.88
C ALA A 54 -6.71 -10.99 -14.05
N ASP A 55 -7.28 -9.79 -13.97
CA ASP A 55 -7.17 -8.69 -14.94
C ASP A 55 -6.02 -7.72 -14.68
N ALA A 56 -5.20 -7.95 -13.63
CA ALA A 56 -4.15 -7.01 -13.21
C ALA A 56 -3.17 -6.64 -14.35
N ALA A 57 -2.78 -7.59 -15.17
CA ALA A 57 -1.85 -7.34 -16.28
C ALA A 57 -2.46 -6.43 -17.35
N GLU A 58 -3.73 -6.68 -17.72
CA GLU A 58 -4.46 -5.87 -18.69
C GLU A 58 -4.70 -4.45 -18.17
N LEU A 59 -5.16 -4.33 -16.91
CA LEU A 59 -5.36 -3.03 -16.27
C LEU A 59 -4.06 -2.24 -16.18
N ASN A 60 -2.96 -2.88 -15.75
CA ASN A 60 -1.65 -2.23 -15.67
C ASN A 60 -1.19 -1.72 -17.05
N ALA A 61 -1.32 -2.54 -18.10
CA ALA A 61 -0.94 -2.14 -19.46
C ALA A 61 -1.74 -0.93 -19.98
N LYS A 62 -2.99 -0.80 -19.54
CA LYS A 62 -3.87 0.34 -19.86
C LYS A 62 -3.72 1.52 -18.90
N GLY A 63 -2.81 1.45 -17.92
CA GLY A 63 -2.66 2.45 -16.88
C GLY A 63 -3.82 2.48 -15.87
N GLY A 64 -4.62 1.42 -15.80
CA GLY A 64 -5.74 1.29 -14.87
C GLY A 64 -5.32 0.90 -13.45
N ALA A 65 -6.27 1.00 -12.51
CA ALA A 65 -6.10 0.57 -11.13
C ALA A 65 -6.64 -0.86 -10.97
N ALA A 66 -5.76 -1.79 -10.59
CA ALA A 66 -6.13 -3.14 -10.22
C ALA A 66 -6.52 -3.24 -8.74
N ALA A 67 -7.20 -4.31 -8.34
CA ALA A 67 -7.40 -4.61 -6.94
C ALA A 67 -6.09 -5.03 -6.26
N THR A 68 -6.13 -5.20 -4.93
CA THR A 68 -4.95 -5.49 -4.10
C THR A 68 -4.25 -6.78 -4.52
N SER A 69 -2.94 -6.71 -4.59
CA SER A 69 -2.05 -7.85 -4.78
C SER A 69 -1.49 -8.30 -3.43
N GLY A 70 -1.37 -9.60 -3.25
CA GLY A 70 -0.80 -10.21 -2.07
C GLY A 70 0.08 -11.40 -2.42
N GLY A 71 0.18 -12.38 -1.55
CA GLY A 71 0.98 -13.56 -1.84
C GLY A 71 0.98 -14.64 -0.80
N LEU A 72 1.71 -15.71 -1.10
CA LEU A 72 1.95 -16.83 -0.22
C LEU A 72 3.41 -17.27 -0.30
N ILE A 73 4.00 -17.49 0.86
CA ILE A 73 5.34 -18.11 1.00
C ILE A 73 5.18 -19.39 1.81
N VAL A 74 5.67 -20.51 1.27
CA VAL A 74 5.55 -21.84 1.86
C VAL A 74 6.91 -22.36 2.28
N GLY A 75 7.03 -22.77 3.55
CA GLY A 75 8.15 -23.55 4.08
C GLY A 75 7.74 -24.98 4.39
N THR A 76 8.56 -25.74 5.12
CA THR A 76 8.29 -27.14 5.46
C THR A 76 7.35 -27.31 6.66
N ARG A 77 7.18 -26.28 7.51
CA ARG A 77 6.29 -26.32 8.68
C ARG A 77 4.95 -25.60 8.47
N GLY A 78 4.85 -24.76 7.46
CA GLY A 78 3.64 -24.00 7.18
C GLY A 78 3.89 -22.84 6.23
N ALA A 79 2.92 -21.96 6.12
CA ALA A 79 2.90 -20.87 5.17
C ALA A 79 2.65 -19.51 5.81
N LEU A 80 3.06 -18.47 5.13
CA LEU A 80 2.78 -17.05 5.38
C LEU A 80 1.89 -16.51 4.27
N LEU A 81 0.73 -15.98 4.63
CA LEU A 81 -0.14 -15.19 3.74
C LEU A 81 0.24 -13.72 3.83
N ILE A 82 0.37 -13.05 2.68
CA ILE A 82 0.59 -11.61 2.59
C ILE A 82 -0.67 -11.00 2.03
N GLU A 83 -1.25 -10.05 2.74
CA GLU A 83 -2.54 -9.39 2.57
C GLU A 83 -3.75 -10.29 2.77
N THR A 84 -4.77 -9.72 3.39
CA THR A 84 -6.02 -10.42 3.71
C THR A 84 -7.22 -9.91 2.93
N MET A 85 -7.05 -8.88 2.11
CA MET A 85 -8.00 -8.32 1.14
C MET A 85 -9.16 -7.51 1.76
N LEU A 86 -9.92 -6.82 0.87
CA LEU A 86 -10.98 -5.87 1.20
C LEU A 86 -12.19 -6.47 1.94
N ASN A 87 -12.59 -7.69 1.58
CA ASN A 87 -13.84 -8.27 2.04
C ASN A 87 -13.76 -9.79 2.14
N ARG A 88 -14.84 -10.40 2.67
CA ARG A 88 -14.93 -11.85 2.84
C ARG A 88 -14.70 -12.62 1.54
N ARG A 89 -15.33 -12.17 0.46
CA ARG A 89 -15.26 -12.87 -0.82
C ARG A 89 -13.84 -12.93 -1.38
N LEU A 90 -13.09 -11.82 -1.32
CA LEU A 90 -11.70 -11.77 -1.79
C LEU A 90 -10.77 -12.53 -0.84
N HIS A 91 -10.99 -12.41 0.48
CA HIS A 91 -10.27 -13.19 1.48
C HIS A 91 -10.44 -14.70 1.24
N ASP A 92 -11.67 -15.18 1.04
CA ASP A 92 -11.93 -16.61 0.83
C ASP A 92 -11.25 -17.12 -0.46
N GLN A 93 -11.15 -16.31 -1.51
CA GLN A 93 -10.40 -16.65 -2.72
C GLN A 93 -8.90 -16.83 -2.45
N VAL A 94 -8.23 -15.83 -1.83
CA VAL A 94 -6.78 -15.93 -1.56
C VAL A 94 -6.49 -17.03 -0.54
N ARG A 95 -7.39 -17.29 0.40
CA ARG A 95 -7.27 -18.42 1.33
C ARG A 95 -7.39 -19.77 0.62
N ALA A 96 -8.30 -19.91 -0.33
CA ALA A 96 -8.44 -21.14 -1.12
C ALA A 96 -7.18 -21.38 -1.98
N LEU A 97 -6.64 -20.35 -2.63
CA LEU A 97 -5.36 -20.40 -3.34
C LEU A 97 -4.22 -20.84 -2.40
N ALA A 98 -4.13 -20.21 -1.22
CA ALA A 98 -3.11 -20.54 -0.21
C ALA A 98 -3.22 -22.00 0.26
N GLN A 99 -4.42 -22.50 0.53
CA GLN A 99 -4.64 -23.90 0.94
C GLN A 99 -4.20 -24.89 -0.14
N ALA A 100 -4.54 -24.61 -1.40
CA ALA A 100 -4.14 -25.46 -2.52
C ALA A 100 -2.61 -25.50 -2.70
N GLN A 101 -1.92 -24.38 -2.50
CA GLN A 101 -0.47 -24.23 -2.70
C GLN A 101 0.34 -24.73 -1.51
N ALA A 102 -0.20 -24.61 -0.30
CA ALA A 102 0.49 -25.06 0.91
C ALA A 102 0.50 -26.59 1.07
N GLY A 103 -0.25 -27.34 0.22
CA GLY A 103 -0.22 -28.80 0.23
C GLY A 103 -0.68 -29.41 1.57
N GLY A 104 -1.64 -28.80 2.25
CA GLY A 104 -2.15 -29.25 3.55
C GLY A 104 -1.36 -28.72 4.77
N LEU A 105 -0.28 -27.96 4.56
CA LEU A 105 0.43 -27.30 5.65
C LEU A 105 -0.41 -26.14 6.24
N PRO A 106 -0.26 -25.86 7.56
CA PRO A 106 -1.00 -24.79 8.22
C PRO A 106 -0.55 -23.41 7.76
N LEU A 107 -1.48 -22.45 7.79
CA LEU A 107 -1.19 -21.04 7.67
C LEU A 107 -0.70 -20.52 9.03
N LEU A 108 0.62 -20.39 9.20
CA LEU A 108 1.25 -19.99 10.46
C LEU A 108 1.09 -18.49 10.72
N TYR A 109 1.25 -17.68 9.66
CA TYR A 109 1.25 -16.22 9.76
C TYR A 109 0.45 -15.58 8.65
N ALA A 110 -0.08 -14.40 8.94
CA ALA A 110 -0.56 -13.44 7.96
C ALA A 110 0.09 -12.08 8.24
N VAL A 111 0.51 -11.35 7.20
CA VAL A 111 1.11 -10.00 7.31
C VAL A 111 0.27 -9.03 6.50
N ASN A 112 -0.07 -7.86 7.08
CA ASN A 112 -0.54 -6.72 6.32
C ASN A 112 0.62 -5.75 6.08
N THR A 113 0.77 -5.29 4.85
CA THR A 113 1.81 -4.32 4.50
C THR A 113 1.43 -2.89 4.89
N SER A 114 0.14 -2.61 5.09
CA SER A 114 -0.36 -1.30 5.53
C SER A 114 -1.67 -1.41 6.33
N SER A 115 -2.20 -0.27 6.78
CA SER A 115 -3.47 -0.19 7.48
C SER A 115 -4.70 -0.16 6.57
N HIS A 116 -4.52 0.09 5.27
CA HIS A 116 -5.65 0.28 4.35
C HIS A 116 -6.57 -0.94 4.31
N GLY A 117 -7.87 -0.67 4.22
CA GLY A 117 -8.90 -1.70 4.36
C GLY A 117 -8.85 -2.77 3.27
N ASP A 118 -8.46 -2.42 2.07
CA ASP A 118 -8.32 -3.37 0.97
C ASP A 118 -7.14 -4.35 1.15
N HIS A 119 -6.20 -4.06 2.06
CA HIS A 119 -5.12 -4.95 2.49
C HIS A 119 -5.47 -5.73 3.76
N SER A 120 -6.29 -5.15 4.67
CA SER A 120 -6.39 -5.59 6.07
C SER A 120 -7.78 -6.06 6.52
N PHE A 121 -8.86 -5.71 5.81
CA PHE A 121 -10.23 -5.98 6.27
C PHE A 121 -10.55 -7.49 6.36
N GLY A 122 -9.84 -8.33 5.60
CA GLY A 122 -9.95 -9.78 5.71
C GLY A 122 -9.37 -10.38 6.99
N ASN A 123 -8.67 -9.62 7.83
CA ASN A 123 -8.06 -10.10 9.06
C ASN A 123 -9.05 -10.83 9.98
N MET A 124 -10.29 -10.35 10.06
CA MET A 124 -11.32 -10.96 10.90
C MET A 124 -11.74 -12.37 10.46
N PHE A 125 -11.41 -12.77 9.23
CA PHE A 125 -11.76 -14.09 8.67
C PHE A 125 -10.60 -15.10 8.75
N LEU A 126 -9.41 -14.67 9.20
CA LEU A 126 -8.28 -15.58 9.40
C LEU A 126 -8.59 -16.62 10.46
N PRO A 127 -8.12 -17.88 10.32
CA PRO A 127 -8.15 -18.87 11.38
C PRO A 127 -7.57 -18.35 12.69
N ARG A 128 -8.05 -18.84 13.83
CA ARG A 128 -7.59 -18.38 15.15
C ARG A 128 -6.12 -18.71 15.39
N GLU A 129 -5.65 -19.83 14.88
CA GLU A 129 -4.28 -20.33 14.98
C GLU A 129 -3.30 -19.55 14.09
N THR A 130 -3.78 -18.83 13.07
CA THR A 130 -2.93 -17.98 12.22
C THR A 130 -2.57 -16.70 12.96
N ARG A 131 -1.28 -16.48 13.18
CA ARG A 131 -0.76 -15.30 13.88
C ARG A 131 -0.72 -14.10 12.92
N LEU A 132 -1.46 -13.05 13.26
CA LEU A 132 -1.49 -11.81 12.49
C LEU A 132 -0.31 -10.92 12.88
N VAL A 133 0.47 -10.49 11.88
CA VAL A 133 1.61 -9.59 12.01
C VAL A 133 1.25 -8.24 11.41
N GLN A 134 1.45 -7.16 12.16
CA GLN A 134 1.26 -5.79 11.70
C GLN A 134 2.35 -4.88 12.27
N HIS A 135 2.58 -3.75 11.60
CA HIS A 135 3.34 -2.68 12.20
C HIS A 135 2.56 -2.07 13.38
N GLU A 136 3.27 -1.60 14.42
CA GLU A 136 2.61 -1.03 15.60
C GLU A 136 1.74 0.20 15.29
N GLN A 137 2.12 1.03 14.30
CA GLN A 137 1.32 2.17 13.86
C GLN A 137 0.08 1.71 13.09
N THR A 138 0.21 0.71 12.22
CA THR A 138 -0.92 0.08 11.52
C THR A 138 -1.94 -0.47 12.51
N ALA A 139 -1.50 -1.19 13.54
CA ALA A 139 -2.37 -1.71 14.58
C ALA A 139 -3.10 -0.60 15.35
N ARG A 140 -2.38 0.48 15.71
CA ARG A 140 -2.97 1.67 16.38
C ARG A 140 -3.99 2.37 15.48
N PHE A 141 -3.67 2.54 14.19
CA PHE A 141 -4.58 3.16 13.24
C PHE A 141 -5.88 2.35 13.11
N ILE A 142 -5.79 1.06 12.86
CA ILE A 142 -6.97 0.18 12.72
C ILE A 142 -7.81 0.19 13.99
N ALA A 143 -7.19 0.13 15.18
CA ALA A 143 -7.91 0.14 16.44
C ALA A 143 -8.68 1.47 16.69
N GLY A 144 -8.14 2.60 16.25
CA GLY A 144 -8.71 3.92 16.49
C GLY A 144 -9.56 4.49 15.35
N HIS A 145 -9.41 4.00 14.11
CA HIS A 145 -9.95 4.67 12.92
C HIS A 145 -10.70 3.72 11.95
N LEU A 146 -11.02 2.50 12.37
CA LEU A 146 -11.67 1.51 11.51
C LEU A 146 -12.95 2.06 10.83
N GLU A 147 -13.82 2.75 11.57
CA GLU A 147 -15.08 3.25 11.00
C GLU A 147 -14.85 4.38 9.98
N GLN A 148 -13.79 5.18 10.15
CA GLN A 148 -13.39 6.19 9.16
C GLN A 148 -12.84 5.54 7.90
N ASP A 149 -11.99 4.51 8.06
CA ASP A 149 -11.45 3.75 6.93
C ASP A 149 -12.56 3.00 6.18
N LYS A 150 -13.52 2.39 6.90
CA LYS A 150 -14.73 1.80 6.29
C LYS A 150 -15.53 2.83 5.49
N ALA A 151 -15.72 4.04 6.04
CA ALA A 151 -16.43 5.11 5.33
C ALA A 151 -15.72 5.50 4.03
N PHE A 152 -14.38 5.63 4.08
CA PHE A 152 -13.56 5.88 2.91
C PHE A 152 -13.70 4.74 1.87
N MET A 153 -13.57 3.48 2.31
CA MET A 153 -13.70 2.31 1.44
C MET A 153 -15.09 2.19 0.83
N LEU A 154 -16.16 2.50 1.59
CA LEU A 154 -17.53 2.52 1.07
C LEU A 154 -17.73 3.61 0.01
N GLN A 155 -17.10 4.77 0.18
CA GLN A 155 -17.14 5.84 -0.81
C GLN A 155 -16.48 5.44 -2.13
N HIS A 156 -15.33 4.74 -2.08
CA HIS A 156 -14.50 4.46 -3.26
C HIS A 156 -14.79 3.09 -3.89
N PHE A 157 -15.27 2.13 -3.11
CA PHE A 157 -15.53 0.76 -3.58
C PHE A 157 -17.03 0.38 -3.55
N GLY A 158 -17.88 1.26 -3.05
CA GLY A 158 -19.34 1.12 -3.10
C GLY A 158 -19.95 0.29 -1.97
N LYS A 159 -21.22 0.60 -1.68
CA LYS A 159 -22.05 -0.13 -0.71
C LYS A 159 -22.41 -1.53 -1.22
N GLY A 160 -22.68 -2.46 -0.29
CA GLY A 160 -23.05 -3.84 -0.64
C GLY A 160 -21.88 -4.67 -1.17
N ARG A 161 -20.63 -4.21 -0.95
CA ARG A 161 -19.40 -4.91 -1.34
C ARG A 161 -18.76 -5.70 -0.20
N GLY A 162 -19.50 -5.90 0.90
CA GLY A 162 -19.06 -6.68 2.06
C GLY A 162 -18.09 -5.93 2.99
N ILE A 163 -18.09 -4.59 2.95
CA ILE A 163 -17.29 -3.71 3.80
C ILE A 163 -18.02 -3.42 5.12
N GLU A 164 -19.35 -3.32 5.08
CA GLU A 164 -20.18 -2.93 6.21
C GLU A 164 -19.98 -3.81 7.46
N PRO A 165 -19.91 -5.16 7.36
CA PRO A 165 -19.76 -6.05 8.52
C PRO A 165 -18.34 -6.13 9.08
N ILE A 166 -17.35 -5.46 8.48
CA ILE A 166 -15.94 -5.57 8.88
C ILE A 166 -15.74 -5.07 10.31
N ARG A 167 -14.93 -5.84 11.05
CA ARG A 167 -14.50 -5.55 12.42
C ARG A 167 -12.99 -5.70 12.54
N ALA A 168 -12.37 -4.93 13.42
CA ALA A 168 -10.96 -5.06 13.70
C ALA A 168 -10.65 -6.44 14.31
N ARG A 169 -9.52 -7.03 13.91
CA ARG A 169 -8.83 -8.09 14.62
C ARG A 169 -7.49 -7.54 15.08
N ALA A 170 -7.23 -7.64 16.38
CA ALA A 170 -5.93 -7.26 16.93
C ALA A 170 -4.82 -8.18 16.39
N PRO A 171 -3.63 -7.64 16.11
CA PRO A 171 -2.48 -8.45 15.72
C PRO A 171 -1.95 -9.27 16.90
N ASP A 172 -1.34 -10.41 16.57
CA ASP A 172 -0.65 -11.30 17.54
C ASP A 172 0.83 -10.93 17.67
N ILE A 173 1.40 -10.28 16.64
CA ILE A 173 2.81 -9.86 16.60
C ILE A 173 2.88 -8.44 16.06
N LEU A 174 3.61 -7.58 16.76
CA LEU A 174 3.88 -6.21 16.34
C LEU A 174 5.32 -6.06 15.85
N VAL A 175 5.49 -5.37 14.73
CA VAL A 175 6.79 -4.88 14.27
C VAL A 175 6.94 -3.44 14.73
N PRO A 176 7.94 -3.10 15.54
CA PRO A 176 8.14 -1.73 16.01
C PRO A 176 8.73 -0.84 14.92
N ALA A 177 8.63 0.48 15.09
CA ALA A 177 9.22 1.46 14.17
C ALA A 177 10.72 1.23 13.99
N GLY A 178 11.18 1.24 12.73
CA GLY A 178 12.56 0.93 12.33
C GLY A 178 12.96 -0.54 12.57
N GLY A 179 11.98 -1.41 12.88
CA GLY A 179 12.21 -2.80 13.25
C GLY A 179 12.33 -3.76 12.08
N LYS A 180 12.84 -4.94 12.43
CA LYS A 180 12.88 -6.13 11.59
C LYS A 180 12.33 -7.31 12.39
N LEU A 181 11.49 -8.12 11.73
CA LEU A 181 11.02 -9.39 12.25
C LEU A 181 11.44 -10.51 11.30
N VAL A 182 11.87 -11.66 11.85
CA VAL A 182 12.14 -12.87 11.05
C VAL A 182 11.09 -13.92 11.39
N LEU A 183 10.40 -14.41 10.37
CA LEU A 183 9.39 -15.46 10.46
C LEU A 183 9.98 -16.76 9.91
N ASP A 184 10.04 -17.80 10.73
CA ASP A 184 10.54 -19.11 10.35
C ASP A 184 9.37 -20.03 9.93
N LEU A 185 9.34 -20.40 8.64
CA LEU A 185 8.33 -21.29 8.04
C LEU A 185 8.80 -22.76 7.98
N GLY A 186 9.95 -23.07 8.56
CA GLY A 186 10.64 -24.37 8.42
C GLY A 186 11.46 -24.42 7.13
N GLY A 187 12.79 -24.37 7.29
CA GLY A 187 13.74 -24.35 6.16
C GLY A 187 13.65 -23.10 5.27
N ARG A 188 12.79 -22.15 5.63
CA ARG A 188 12.64 -20.84 4.96
C ARG A 188 12.39 -19.77 6.00
N GLN A 189 13.23 -18.74 5.97
CA GLN A 189 13.07 -17.55 6.80
C GLN A 189 12.60 -16.39 5.95
N VAL A 190 11.52 -15.73 6.37
CA VAL A 190 10.98 -14.54 5.73
C VAL A 190 11.23 -13.34 6.64
N GLU A 191 11.71 -12.27 6.06
CA GLU A 191 12.04 -11.05 6.77
C GLU A 191 10.99 -9.98 6.53
N VAL A 192 10.51 -9.35 7.61
CA VAL A 192 9.53 -8.27 7.56
C VAL A 192 10.20 -7.00 8.09
N TYR A 193 10.26 -5.97 7.27
CA TYR A 193 10.97 -4.73 7.57
C TYR A 193 10.04 -3.53 7.66
N ASP A 194 10.32 -2.63 8.59
CA ASP A 194 10.00 -1.22 8.49
C ASP A 194 11.23 -0.45 7.97
N PHE A 195 11.19 0.04 6.74
CA PHE A 195 12.24 0.90 6.18
C PHE A 195 12.04 2.39 6.47
N GLY A 196 10.93 2.74 7.10
CA GLY A 196 10.50 4.11 7.40
C GLY A 196 9.18 4.46 6.72
N PHE A 197 8.76 5.70 6.91
CA PHE A 197 7.53 6.22 6.31
C PHE A 197 7.61 6.14 4.77
N ALA A 198 6.62 5.54 4.15
CA ALA A 198 6.52 5.47 2.68
C ALA A 198 5.17 5.97 2.15
N GLN A 199 4.05 5.32 2.47
CA GLN A 199 2.72 5.85 2.18
C GLN A 199 1.96 6.15 3.47
N THR A 200 2.15 5.31 4.49
CA THR A 200 1.59 5.45 5.84
C THR A 200 2.70 5.49 6.87
N GLY A 201 2.36 5.69 8.15
CA GLY A 201 3.33 5.57 9.25
C GLY A 201 3.65 4.13 9.64
N GLY A 202 3.07 3.13 8.98
CA GLY A 202 3.18 1.72 9.38
C GLY A 202 3.30 0.76 8.21
N ASP A 203 4.00 1.16 7.15
CA ASP A 203 4.24 0.31 5.99
C ASP A 203 5.26 -0.79 6.33
N LEU A 204 4.93 -2.04 5.99
CA LEU A 204 5.81 -3.19 6.11
C LEU A 204 6.18 -3.74 4.74
N PHE A 205 7.44 -4.12 4.62
CA PHE A 205 8.00 -4.75 3.44
C PHE A 205 8.35 -6.20 3.77
N VAL A 206 7.78 -7.16 3.03
CA VAL A 206 7.98 -8.59 3.28
C VAL A 206 8.99 -9.13 2.27
N TRP A 207 10.15 -9.55 2.75
CA TRP A 207 11.26 -10.02 1.94
C TRP A 207 11.52 -11.52 2.11
N ASP A 208 11.49 -12.27 1.03
CA ASP A 208 11.99 -13.64 0.98
C ASP A 208 13.39 -13.67 0.35
N PRO A 209 14.46 -13.77 1.14
CA PRO A 209 15.82 -13.76 0.61
C PRO A 209 16.15 -14.95 -0.28
N GLN A 210 15.47 -16.09 -0.08
CA GLN A 210 15.72 -17.31 -0.86
C GLN A 210 15.23 -17.17 -2.31
N SER A 211 14.07 -16.55 -2.52
CA SER A 211 13.54 -16.29 -3.88
C SER A 211 13.89 -14.91 -4.41
N ARG A 212 14.48 -14.04 -3.58
CA ARG A 212 14.72 -12.61 -3.90
C ARG A 212 13.45 -11.88 -4.28
N THR A 213 12.37 -12.15 -3.55
CA THR A 213 11.07 -11.54 -3.79
C THR A 213 10.69 -10.61 -2.63
N LEU A 214 10.28 -9.38 -2.96
CA LEU A 214 9.79 -8.38 -2.03
C LEU A 214 8.31 -8.10 -2.30
N TRP A 215 7.47 -8.18 -1.28
CA TRP A 215 6.14 -7.54 -1.28
C TRP A 215 6.30 -6.16 -0.69
N ALA A 216 6.08 -5.15 -1.52
CA ALA A 216 6.28 -3.75 -1.13
C ALA A 216 4.99 -3.08 -0.64
N GLY A 217 3.82 -3.66 -0.92
CA GLY A 217 2.56 -2.99 -0.63
C GLY A 217 2.39 -1.66 -1.37
N ASN A 218 1.56 -0.79 -0.85
CA ASN A 218 1.20 0.49 -1.44
C ASN A 218 2.33 1.53 -1.58
N PRO A 219 3.44 1.50 -0.84
CA PRO A 219 4.62 2.30 -1.19
C PRO A 219 5.03 2.17 -2.66
N VAL A 220 4.77 1.00 -3.25
CA VAL A 220 4.92 0.74 -4.68
C VAL A 220 3.55 0.30 -5.22
N ILE A 221 2.75 1.26 -5.69
CA ILE A 221 1.36 1.00 -6.10
C ILE A 221 1.26 -0.07 -7.18
N ALA A 222 1.93 0.15 -8.32
CA ALA A 222 1.97 -0.80 -9.44
C ALA A 222 3.16 -0.45 -10.35
N ALA A 223 3.43 -1.30 -11.34
CA ALA A 223 4.41 -0.98 -12.38
C ALA A 223 4.02 0.29 -13.16
N LYS A 224 4.99 0.91 -13.86
CA LYS A 224 4.74 2.01 -14.81
C LYS A 224 3.49 1.67 -15.67
N PRO A 225 2.56 2.62 -15.91
CA PRO A 225 2.65 4.06 -15.64
C PRO A 225 2.10 4.53 -14.29
N ALA A 226 1.77 3.63 -13.36
CA ALA A 226 1.26 4.01 -12.05
C ALA A 226 2.26 4.91 -11.28
N LEU A 227 1.73 5.84 -10.49
CA LEU A 227 2.50 6.79 -9.69
C LEU A 227 2.34 6.47 -8.20
N PRO A 228 3.35 6.73 -7.36
CA PRO A 228 3.18 6.66 -5.91
C PRO A 228 2.10 7.65 -5.43
N TRP A 229 1.40 7.32 -4.34
CA TRP A 229 0.36 8.16 -3.76
C TRP A 229 0.82 8.71 -2.41
N LEU A 230 1.01 10.02 -2.33
CA LEU A 230 1.41 10.71 -1.09
C LEU A 230 0.18 11.01 -0.23
N LEU A 231 -0.60 9.98 0.15
CA LEU A 231 -1.88 10.13 0.88
C LEU A 231 -1.70 10.87 2.21
N ASP A 232 -0.67 10.52 2.98
CA ASP A 232 -0.37 11.16 4.26
C ASP A 232 0.67 12.30 4.13
N GLY A 233 0.97 12.72 2.90
CA GLY A 233 1.99 13.73 2.62
C GLY A 233 3.40 13.16 2.67
N LYS A 234 4.40 13.99 3.08
CA LYS A 234 5.77 13.57 3.38
C LYS A 234 6.56 13.01 2.18
N LEU A 235 6.63 13.78 1.11
CA LEU A 235 7.44 13.47 -0.07
C LEU A 235 8.87 13.05 0.28
N LEU A 236 9.55 13.82 1.17
CA LEU A 236 10.96 13.60 1.49
C LEU A 236 11.18 12.25 2.18
N GLN A 237 10.30 11.89 3.11
CA GLN A 237 10.39 10.61 3.82
C GLN A 237 10.07 9.44 2.88
N THR A 238 9.00 9.54 2.07
CA THR A 238 8.65 8.53 1.06
C THR A 238 9.80 8.29 0.09
N LEU A 239 10.39 9.36 -0.46
CA LEU A 239 11.53 9.26 -1.37
C LEU A 239 12.73 8.58 -0.71
N ALA A 240 13.06 8.96 0.53
CA ALA A 240 14.17 8.37 1.28
C ALA A 240 13.93 6.87 1.57
N THR A 241 12.70 6.49 1.94
CA THR A 241 12.35 5.09 2.20
C THR A 241 12.40 4.24 0.93
N LEU A 242 11.83 4.71 -0.17
CA LEU A 242 11.88 3.97 -1.45
C LEU A 242 13.32 3.88 -1.99
N GLN A 243 14.16 4.89 -1.77
CA GLN A 243 15.59 4.81 -2.12
C GLN A 243 16.30 3.73 -1.28
N LYS A 244 16.05 3.66 0.04
CA LYS A 244 16.58 2.58 0.89
C LYS A 244 16.14 1.19 0.42
N VAL A 245 14.86 1.04 0.05
CA VAL A 245 14.34 -0.23 -0.51
C VAL A 245 15.07 -0.58 -1.81
N TYR A 246 15.22 0.38 -2.71
CA TYR A 246 15.95 0.18 -3.96
C TYR A 246 17.41 -0.25 -3.73
N ASP A 247 18.11 0.40 -2.79
CA ASP A 247 19.51 0.10 -2.49
C ASP A 247 19.68 -1.24 -1.73
N PHE A 248 18.69 -1.63 -0.94
CA PHE A 248 18.66 -2.91 -0.22
C PHE A 248 18.51 -4.10 -1.17
N LEU A 249 17.74 -3.96 -2.25
CA LEU A 249 17.39 -5.07 -3.12
C LEU A 249 18.55 -5.46 -4.06
N PRO A 250 18.85 -6.76 -4.25
CA PRO A 250 19.75 -7.21 -5.29
C PRO A 250 19.18 -6.91 -6.69
N ALA A 251 20.06 -6.83 -7.70
CA ALA A 251 19.68 -6.40 -9.04
C ALA A 251 18.61 -7.30 -9.70
N ASP A 252 18.60 -8.57 -9.36
CA ASP A 252 17.67 -9.59 -9.87
C ASP A 252 16.45 -9.82 -8.98
N ALA A 253 16.18 -8.90 -8.04
CA ALA A 253 15.00 -8.99 -7.19
C ALA A 253 13.70 -8.75 -7.96
N THR A 254 12.67 -9.49 -7.56
CA THR A 254 11.29 -9.28 -7.98
C THR A 254 10.54 -8.50 -6.92
N ILE A 255 9.76 -7.49 -7.33
CA ILE A 255 8.87 -6.70 -6.45
C ILE A 255 7.43 -7.07 -6.79
N VAL A 256 6.66 -7.46 -5.78
CA VAL A 256 5.20 -7.54 -5.84
C VAL A 256 4.65 -6.22 -5.28
N PRO A 257 4.03 -5.37 -6.10
CA PRO A 257 3.47 -4.10 -5.68
C PRO A 257 2.14 -4.27 -4.93
N GLY A 258 1.60 -3.18 -4.38
CA GLY A 258 0.31 -3.21 -3.70
C GLY A 258 -0.86 -3.55 -4.62
N HIS A 259 -0.80 -3.12 -5.90
CA HIS A 259 -1.88 -3.28 -6.89
C HIS A 259 -1.30 -3.55 -8.28
N GLY A 260 -1.28 -4.77 -8.73
CA GLY A 260 -0.80 -5.06 -10.08
C GLY A 260 0.07 -6.30 -10.17
N VAL A 261 0.85 -6.36 -11.25
CA VAL A 261 1.70 -7.53 -11.53
C VAL A 261 3.09 -7.38 -10.93
N PRO A 262 3.78 -8.50 -10.59
CA PRO A 262 5.17 -8.47 -10.19
C PRO A 262 6.05 -7.78 -11.24
N MET A 263 7.05 -7.04 -10.78
CA MET A 263 7.98 -6.30 -11.62
C MET A 263 9.43 -6.48 -11.15
N PRO A 264 10.43 -6.29 -12.03
CA PRO A 264 11.82 -6.29 -11.60
C PRO A 264 12.13 -5.08 -10.70
N ARG A 265 13.20 -5.19 -9.90
CA ARG A 265 13.72 -4.08 -9.06
C ARG A 265 13.80 -2.75 -9.83
N GLU A 266 14.26 -2.80 -11.07
CA GLU A 266 14.39 -1.60 -11.91
C GLU A 266 13.07 -0.84 -12.14
N GLY A 267 11.93 -1.53 -12.04
CA GLY A 267 10.62 -0.88 -12.10
C GLY A 267 10.38 0.16 -11.01
N LEU A 268 11.08 0.04 -9.86
CA LEU A 268 11.01 1.03 -8.77
C LEU A 268 11.65 2.38 -9.16
N ARG A 269 12.55 2.42 -10.15
CA ARG A 269 13.13 3.69 -10.65
C ARG A 269 12.08 4.66 -11.14
N TRP A 270 11.04 4.17 -11.80
CA TRP A 270 9.92 5.01 -12.25
C TRP A 270 9.29 5.81 -11.11
N HIS A 271 9.09 5.18 -9.95
CA HIS A 271 8.56 5.85 -8.76
C HIS A 271 9.56 6.86 -8.19
N LEU A 272 10.83 6.47 -8.09
CA LEU A 272 11.90 7.35 -7.60
C LEU A 272 12.10 8.57 -8.50
N ASP A 273 12.13 8.38 -9.81
CA ASP A 273 12.32 9.45 -10.79
C ASP A 273 11.14 10.43 -10.76
N TYR A 274 9.91 9.94 -10.66
CA TYR A 274 8.74 10.77 -10.48
C TYR A 274 8.81 11.62 -9.20
N LEU A 275 9.11 11.00 -8.05
CA LEU A 275 9.20 11.71 -6.77
C LEU A 275 10.33 12.76 -6.77
N LYS A 276 11.48 12.45 -7.39
CA LYS A 276 12.59 13.40 -7.57
C LYS A 276 12.18 14.57 -8.48
N ALA A 277 11.45 14.30 -9.56
CA ALA A 277 10.95 15.33 -10.45
C ALA A 277 9.95 16.26 -9.73
N VAL A 278 9.00 15.69 -8.95
CA VAL A 278 8.08 16.48 -8.11
C VAL A 278 8.84 17.30 -7.09
N GLN A 279 9.83 16.71 -6.41
CA GLN A 279 10.68 17.42 -5.44
C GLN A 279 11.39 18.62 -6.07
N SER A 280 12.03 18.41 -7.23
CA SER A 280 12.76 19.46 -7.93
C SER A 280 11.84 20.59 -8.39
N GLY A 281 10.72 20.25 -9.03
CA GLY A 281 9.77 21.24 -9.54
C GLY A 281 9.10 22.06 -8.44
N VAL A 282 8.70 21.39 -7.33
CA VAL A 282 8.11 22.11 -6.19
C VAL A 282 9.14 22.99 -5.49
N LYS A 283 10.39 22.54 -5.32
CA LYS A 283 11.48 23.39 -4.76
C LYS A 283 11.71 24.64 -5.59
N ASP A 284 11.75 24.50 -6.93
CA ASP A 284 11.90 25.65 -7.83
C ASP A 284 10.71 26.63 -7.72
N ALA A 285 9.48 26.10 -7.72
CA ALA A 285 8.28 26.92 -7.57
C ALA A 285 8.27 27.70 -6.24
N VAL A 286 8.59 27.03 -5.13
CA VAL A 286 8.71 27.67 -3.80
C VAL A 286 9.81 28.75 -3.79
N ALA A 287 10.97 28.47 -4.39
CA ALA A 287 12.07 29.45 -4.49
C ALA A 287 11.68 30.71 -5.28
N ARG A 288 10.81 30.58 -6.28
CA ARG A 288 10.24 31.69 -7.06
C ARG A 288 9.05 32.37 -6.36
N GLY A 289 8.64 31.91 -5.18
CA GLY A 289 7.53 32.49 -4.42
C GLY A 289 6.15 32.10 -4.94
N LEU A 290 6.01 31.06 -5.77
CA LEU A 290 4.72 30.59 -6.24
C LEU A 290 3.92 29.99 -5.07
N ASN A 291 2.63 30.29 -5.03
CA ASN A 291 1.71 29.61 -4.11
C ASN A 291 1.33 28.20 -4.61
N LEU A 292 0.58 27.46 -3.81
CA LEU A 292 0.18 26.09 -4.13
C LEU A 292 -0.57 26.00 -5.46
N GLU A 293 -1.55 26.88 -5.69
CA GLU A 293 -2.37 26.87 -6.91
C GLU A 293 -1.51 27.10 -8.16
N GLN A 294 -0.62 28.10 -8.12
CA GLN A 294 0.34 28.38 -9.18
C GLN A 294 1.28 27.20 -9.43
N THR A 295 1.78 26.57 -8.35
CA THR A 295 2.66 25.39 -8.44
C THR A 295 1.94 24.22 -9.12
N VAL A 296 0.72 23.91 -8.72
CA VAL A 296 -0.10 22.85 -9.34
C VAL A 296 -0.38 23.18 -10.81
N ALA A 297 -0.67 24.45 -11.12
CA ALA A 297 -0.93 24.90 -12.49
C ALA A 297 0.31 24.75 -13.40
N GLU A 298 1.50 24.94 -12.86
CA GLU A 298 2.76 24.90 -13.63
C GLU A 298 3.31 23.46 -13.78
N LEU A 299 3.31 22.67 -12.72
CA LEU A 299 3.86 21.31 -12.74
C LEU A 299 2.93 20.32 -13.45
N LYS A 300 3.05 20.19 -14.78
CA LYS A 300 2.20 19.29 -15.59
C LYS A 300 2.79 17.90 -15.82
N MET A 301 4.11 17.75 -15.78
CA MET A 301 4.89 16.51 -15.91
C MET A 301 4.34 15.53 -16.98
N PRO A 302 4.29 15.94 -18.25
CA PRO A 302 3.69 15.13 -19.32
C PRO A 302 4.42 13.81 -19.53
N GLU A 303 5.70 13.70 -19.18
CA GLU A 303 6.53 12.49 -19.25
C GLU A 303 6.09 11.38 -18.30
N PHE A 304 5.31 11.72 -17.26
CA PHE A 304 4.78 10.78 -16.28
C PHE A 304 3.29 10.46 -16.51
N ARG A 305 2.71 10.91 -17.62
CA ARG A 305 1.32 10.59 -17.97
C ARG A 305 1.17 9.14 -18.42
N GLY A 306 -0.10 8.68 -18.49
CA GLY A 306 -0.46 7.31 -18.89
C GLY A 306 -1.20 6.53 -17.80
N TYR A 307 -1.10 6.97 -16.53
CA TYR A 307 -1.92 6.45 -15.44
C TYR A 307 -3.33 7.05 -15.51
N LEU A 308 -4.38 6.21 -15.48
CA LEU A 308 -5.76 6.72 -15.55
C LEU A 308 -6.14 7.62 -14.37
N LEU A 309 -5.47 7.44 -13.22
CA LEU A 309 -5.66 8.28 -12.05
C LEU A 309 -4.68 9.47 -12.00
N PHE A 310 -3.96 9.75 -13.09
CA PHE A 310 -2.94 10.81 -13.11
C PHE A 310 -3.48 12.16 -12.63
N ASP A 311 -4.63 12.60 -13.15
CA ASP A 311 -5.19 13.92 -12.83
C ASP A 311 -5.67 14.05 -11.37
N TRP A 312 -5.94 12.93 -10.70
CA TRP A 312 -6.16 12.90 -9.27
C TRP A 312 -4.85 12.79 -8.48
N VAL A 313 -3.98 11.85 -8.86
CA VAL A 313 -2.76 11.55 -8.09
C VAL A 313 -1.76 12.70 -8.19
N HIS A 314 -1.46 13.22 -9.40
CA HIS A 314 -0.41 14.21 -9.58
C HIS A 314 -0.82 15.59 -9.08
N PRO A 315 -1.81 16.31 -9.70
CA PRO A 315 -2.16 17.66 -9.27
C PRO A 315 -3.02 17.68 -8.00
N GLY A 316 -3.85 16.65 -7.76
CA GLY A 316 -4.78 16.63 -6.64
C GLY A 316 -4.20 16.12 -5.33
N LEU A 317 -3.15 15.31 -5.38
CA LEU A 317 -2.58 14.67 -4.20
C LEU A 317 -1.08 14.97 -4.04
N ASN A 318 -0.24 14.59 -5.00
CA ASN A 318 1.20 14.55 -4.82
C ASN A 318 1.85 15.95 -4.84
N VAL A 319 1.46 16.84 -5.74
CA VAL A 319 1.99 18.21 -5.77
C VAL A 319 1.59 18.99 -4.52
N PRO A 320 0.30 18.97 -4.05
CA PRO A 320 -0.06 19.57 -2.77
C PRO A 320 0.68 19.02 -1.56
N ALA A 321 0.85 17.68 -1.48
CA ALA A 321 1.60 17.05 -0.41
C ALA A 321 3.07 17.48 -0.41
N ALA A 322 3.71 17.49 -1.58
CA ALA A 322 5.08 17.94 -1.76
C ALA A 322 5.25 19.42 -1.44
N TYR A 323 4.33 20.27 -1.87
CA TYR A 323 4.35 21.70 -1.57
C TYR A 323 4.29 21.96 -0.06
N LYS A 324 3.38 21.27 0.64
CA LYS A 324 3.26 21.37 2.10
C LYS A 324 4.55 20.93 2.81
N ASP A 325 5.18 19.85 2.35
CA ASP A 325 6.39 19.29 2.94
C ASP A 325 7.63 20.21 2.70
N LEU A 326 7.69 20.87 1.54
CA LEU A 326 8.85 21.67 1.13
C LEU A 326 8.71 23.17 1.42
N ALA A 327 7.49 23.70 1.52
CA ALA A 327 7.23 25.10 1.86
C ALA A 327 7.17 25.34 3.38
N ALA A 328 7.07 24.28 4.20
CA ALA A 328 7.19 24.39 5.64
C ALA A 328 8.58 24.96 5.97
N LYS A 329 8.64 26.15 6.58
CA LYS A 329 9.89 26.69 7.10
C LYS A 329 10.41 25.74 8.19
N PRO A 330 11.74 25.46 8.23
CA PRO A 330 12.36 24.64 9.26
C PRO A 330 12.14 25.18 10.68
#